data_79df14019b192693b21e49c8cef7ce5e
#
_entry.id   79df14019b192693b21e49c8cef7ce5e
#
_cell.length_a   1.000
_cell.length_b   1.000
_cell.length_c   1.000
_cell.angle_alpha   90.00
_cell.angle_beta   90.00
_cell.angle_gamma   90.00
#
_symmetry.space_group_name_H-M   'P 1'
#
loop_
_entity.id
_entity.type
_entity.pdbx_description
1 polymer ?
#
loop_
_entity_poly.entity_id
_entity_poly.type
_entity_poly.pdbx_seq_one_letter_code
_entity_poly.pdbx_strand_id
1 'polypeptide(L)'
;MSDSLLPRADDVLLAAARIAPHASVTPVLRSRTLDALAGAQLAFKAEHLQRGGAFKFRGACNAVWSLDADRAIAGVVTHSSGNHGAALALAARTRGIPCHVVVPEGAVAAKLANIARHGATLW
;
A
#
# COMPACT_ATOMS: atom_id res chain seq x y z
N MET A 1 19.97 16.88 -17.43
CA MET A 1 18.51 17.00 -17.66
C MET A 1 17.92 15.62 -17.47
N SER A 2 17.08 15.43 -16.46
CA SER A 2 16.69 14.13 -15.97
C SER A 2 15.84 13.36 -16.98
N ASP A 3 16.36 12.22 -17.37
CA ASP A 3 15.62 11.19 -18.10
C ASP A 3 14.45 10.69 -17.24
N SER A 4 13.27 10.85 -17.81
CA SER A 4 11.94 10.35 -17.45
C SER A 4 11.58 10.22 -15.96
N LEU A 5 10.60 11.03 -15.56
CA LEU A 5 9.78 10.89 -14.35
C LEU A 5 8.93 9.57 -14.34
N LEU A 6 9.04 8.75 -15.35
CA LEU A 6 8.29 7.51 -15.49
C LEU A 6 9.06 6.33 -14.89
N PRO A 7 8.41 5.51 -14.05
CA PRO A 7 9.03 4.31 -13.50
C PRO A 7 9.49 3.36 -14.60
N ARG A 8 10.69 2.79 -14.44
CA ARG A 8 11.28 1.78 -15.33
C ARG A 8 11.16 0.39 -14.70
N ALA A 9 11.43 -0.64 -15.48
CA ALA A 9 11.40 -2.02 -14.98
C ALA A 9 12.34 -2.24 -13.80
N ASP A 10 13.52 -1.63 -13.81
CA ASP A 10 14.48 -1.72 -12.71
C ASP A 10 13.94 -1.10 -11.42
N ASP A 11 13.17 -0.01 -11.51
CA ASP A 11 12.54 0.59 -10.32
C ASP A 11 11.53 -0.37 -9.67
N VAL A 12 10.82 -1.16 -10.48
CA VAL A 12 9.90 -2.19 -10.00
C VAL A 12 10.66 -3.32 -9.29
N LEU A 13 11.79 -3.75 -9.84
CA LEU A 13 12.64 -4.78 -9.23
C LEU A 13 13.24 -4.31 -7.90
N LEU A 14 13.73 -3.07 -7.85
CA LEU A 14 14.24 -2.45 -6.63
C LEU A 14 13.13 -2.31 -5.57
N ALA A 15 11.93 -1.90 -5.98
CA ALA A 15 10.79 -1.83 -5.09
C ALA A 15 10.39 -3.23 -4.58
N ALA A 16 10.37 -4.24 -5.44
CA ALA A 16 10.07 -5.61 -5.05
C ALA A 16 11.05 -6.15 -4.00
N ALA A 17 12.35 -5.94 -4.19
CA ALA A 17 13.37 -6.30 -3.21
C ALA A 17 13.18 -5.56 -1.88
N ARG A 18 12.88 -4.26 -1.92
CA ARG A 18 12.67 -3.42 -0.73
C ARG A 18 11.48 -3.88 0.10
N ILE A 19 10.36 -4.26 -0.54
CA ILE A 19 9.14 -4.66 0.17
C ILE A 19 9.09 -6.15 0.54
N ALA A 20 9.95 -6.98 -0.02
CA ALA A 20 9.93 -8.44 0.19
C ALA A 20 9.89 -8.86 1.67
N PRO A 21 10.62 -8.21 2.62
CA PRO A 21 10.54 -8.58 4.03
C PRO A 21 9.24 -8.18 4.72
N HIS A 22 8.42 -7.34 4.11
CA HIS A 22 7.30 -6.65 4.76
C HIS A 22 5.95 -6.99 4.15
N ALA A 23 5.87 -7.21 2.84
CA ALA A 23 4.65 -7.51 2.12
C ALA A 23 4.41 -9.02 2.02
N SER A 24 3.15 -9.43 2.07
CA SER A 24 2.77 -10.83 1.87
C SER A 24 2.91 -11.23 0.40
N VAL A 25 3.40 -12.45 0.16
CA VAL A 25 3.31 -13.08 -1.16
C VAL A 25 1.90 -13.60 -1.33
N THR A 26 1.08 -12.88 -2.09
CA THR A 26 -0.32 -13.26 -2.30
C THR A 26 -0.44 -14.28 -3.45
N PRO A 27 -1.38 -15.25 -3.37
CA PRO A 27 -1.55 -16.25 -4.43
C PRO A 27 -2.14 -15.64 -5.70
N VAL A 28 -1.98 -16.38 -6.80
CA VAL A 28 -2.70 -16.14 -8.05
C VAL A 28 -3.79 -17.21 -8.18
N LEU A 29 -5.04 -16.78 -8.25
CA LEU A 29 -6.20 -17.65 -8.37
C LEU A 29 -6.62 -17.78 -9.83
N ARG A 30 -7.21 -18.92 -10.17
CA ARG A 30 -7.77 -19.21 -11.50
C ARG A 30 -9.15 -19.82 -11.38
N SER A 31 -9.98 -19.64 -12.42
CA SER A 31 -11.33 -20.18 -12.45
C SER A 31 -11.68 -20.65 -13.87
N ARG A 32 -11.90 -21.95 -14.04
CA ARG A 32 -12.30 -22.52 -15.33
C ARG A 32 -13.62 -21.92 -15.83
N THR A 33 -14.57 -21.64 -14.94
CA THR A 33 -15.82 -21.03 -15.30
C THR A 33 -15.64 -19.61 -15.86
N LEU A 34 -14.81 -18.80 -15.21
CA LEU A 34 -14.52 -17.43 -15.67
C LEU A 34 -13.70 -17.45 -16.97
N ASP A 35 -12.77 -18.39 -17.12
CA ASP A 35 -12.00 -18.58 -18.35
C ASP A 35 -12.96 -18.88 -19.54
N ALA A 36 -13.91 -19.78 -19.34
CA ALA A 36 -14.88 -20.12 -20.36
C ALA A 36 -15.81 -18.94 -20.73
N LEU A 37 -16.26 -18.18 -19.74
CA LEU A 37 -17.07 -16.99 -19.96
C LEU A 37 -16.32 -15.87 -20.68
N ALA A 38 -15.04 -15.72 -20.38
CA ALA A 38 -14.20 -14.66 -20.94
C ALA A 38 -13.59 -15.04 -22.31
N GLY A 39 -13.60 -16.32 -22.68
CA GLY A 39 -12.87 -16.82 -23.85
C GLY A 39 -11.34 -16.65 -23.72
N ALA A 40 -10.80 -16.54 -22.52
CA ALA A 40 -9.40 -16.27 -22.24
C ALA A 40 -8.99 -16.90 -20.90
N GLN A 41 -7.68 -17.15 -20.72
CA GLN A 41 -7.14 -17.60 -19.43
C GLN A 41 -6.97 -16.39 -18.49
N LEU A 42 -7.74 -16.35 -17.41
CA LEU A 42 -7.72 -15.29 -16.41
C LEU A 42 -6.84 -15.67 -15.22
N ALA A 43 -6.07 -14.71 -14.73
CA ALA A 43 -5.26 -14.85 -13.54
C ALA A 43 -5.58 -13.70 -12.57
N PHE A 44 -6.05 -14.03 -11.37
CA PHE A 44 -6.45 -13.07 -10.35
C PHE A 44 -5.39 -13.01 -9.25
N LYS A 45 -4.62 -11.94 -9.20
CA LYS A 45 -3.69 -11.69 -8.09
C LYS A 45 -4.50 -11.32 -6.84
N ALA A 46 -4.48 -12.18 -5.82
CA ALA A 46 -5.37 -12.08 -4.66
C ALA A 46 -4.89 -11.02 -3.64
N GLU A 47 -4.84 -9.75 -4.05
CA GLU A 47 -4.36 -8.65 -3.20
C GLU A 47 -5.31 -8.26 -2.05
N HIS A 48 -6.52 -8.80 -2.00
CA HIS A 48 -7.36 -8.75 -0.80
C HIS A 48 -6.78 -9.56 0.37
N LEU A 49 -5.83 -10.48 0.11
CA LEU A 49 -5.06 -11.21 1.12
C LEU A 49 -3.76 -10.50 1.50
N GLN A 50 -3.46 -9.34 0.92
CA GLN A 50 -2.31 -8.53 1.31
C GLN A 50 -2.54 -7.92 2.69
N ARG A 51 -1.46 -7.56 3.39
CA ARG A 51 -1.52 -6.79 4.64
C ARG A 51 -2.38 -5.54 4.46
N GLY A 52 -3.29 -5.27 5.39
CA GLY A 52 -4.26 -4.20 5.27
C GLY A 52 -5.41 -4.48 4.30
N GLY A 53 -5.50 -5.69 3.72
CA GLY A 53 -6.62 -6.14 2.88
C GLY A 53 -6.66 -5.53 1.48
N ALA A 54 -5.57 -4.93 1.00
CA ALA A 54 -5.53 -4.28 -0.31
C ALA A 54 -4.10 -4.16 -0.87
N PHE A 55 -3.97 -4.11 -2.20
CA PHE A 55 -2.69 -3.93 -2.90
C PHE A 55 -1.94 -2.65 -2.51
N LYS A 56 -2.64 -1.66 -1.96
CA LYS A 56 -2.07 -0.35 -1.57
C LYS A 56 -0.91 -0.47 -0.57
N PHE A 57 -0.88 -1.54 0.23
CA PHE A 57 0.22 -1.78 1.17
C PHE A 57 1.58 -1.89 0.47
N ARG A 58 1.64 -2.44 -0.75
CA ARG A 58 2.91 -2.55 -1.51
C ARG A 58 3.51 -1.18 -1.80
N GLY A 59 2.71 -0.25 -2.35
CA GLY A 59 3.18 1.10 -2.64
C GLY A 59 3.50 1.91 -1.38
N ALA A 60 2.67 1.83 -0.34
CA ALA A 60 2.90 2.48 0.94
C ALA A 60 4.17 1.95 1.61
N CYS A 61 4.37 0.64 1.62
CA CYS A 61 5.57 -0.01 2.11
C CYS A 61 6.81 0.46 1.35
N ASN A 62 6.77 0.44 0.01
CA ASN A 62 7.87 0.93 -0.81
C ASN A 62 8.22 2.38 -0.50
N ALA A 63 7.23 3.28 -0.41
CA ALA A 63 7.44 4.68 -0.08
C ALA A 63 8.07 4.86 1.31
N VAL A 64 7.53 4.18 2.31
CA VAL A 64 8.03 4.27 3.68
C VAL A 64 9.46 3.75 3.79
N TRP A 65 9.79 2.61 3.19
CA TRP A 65 11.14 2.03 3.26
C TRP A 65 12.16 2.64 2.29
N SER A 66 11.73 3.50 1.35
CA SER A 66 12.64 4.29 0.53
C SER A 66 13.19 5.53 1.23
N LEU A 67 12.58 5.95 2.35
CA LEU A 67 13.07 7.07 3.14
C LEU A 67 14.38 6.69 3.85
N ASP A 68 15.36 7.61 3.83
CA ASP A 68 16.52 7.52 4.73
C ASP A 68 16.10 7.65 6.21
N ALA A 69 17.00 7.36 7.14
CA ALA A 69 16.70 7.36 8.56
C ALA A 69 16.27 8.75 9.07
N ASP A 70 16.93 9.80 8.61
CA ASP A 70 16.69 11.17 9.08
C ASP A 70 15.30 11.67 8.64
N ARG A 71 14.91 11.37 7.39
CA ARG A 71 13.56 11.70 6.89
C ARG A 71 12.49 10.84 7.55
N ALA A 72 12.78 9.58 7.82
CA ALA A 72 11.83 8.67 8.45
C ALA A 72 11.43 9.11 9.86
N ILE A 73 12.34 9.68 10.65
CA ILE A 73 12.07 10.18 12.00
C ILE A 73 10.96 11.24 12.00
N ALA A 74 10.90 12.09 10.98
CA ALA A 74 9.85 13.11 10.83
C ALA A 74 8.47 12.51 10.56
N GLY A 75 8.41 11.24 10.15
CA GLY A 75 7.19 10.53 9.82
C GLY A 75 6.69 10.80 8.41
N VAL A 76 5.45 10.40 8.15
CA VAL A 76 4.79 10.53 6.85
C VAL A 76 3.43 11.17 6.99
N VAL A 77 3.02 11.91 5.96
CA VAL A 77 1.70 12.52 5.87
C VAL A 77 1.04 12.19 4.54
N THR A 78 -0.27 12.00 4.55
CA THR A 78 -1.08 11.85 3.34
C THR A 78 -2.49 12.39 3.55
N HIS A 79 -3.23 12.58 2.47
CA HIS A 79 -4.68 12.77 2.53
C HIS A 79 -5.37 11.53 1.93
N SER A 80 -6.21 10.88 2.70
CA SER A 80 -6.97 9.71 2.23
C SER A 80 -7.94 9.22 3.29
N SER A 81 -9.20 9.02 2.93
CA SER A 81 -10.18 8.35 3.79
C SER A 81 -10.33 6.83 3.51
N GLY A 82 -9.43 6.23 2.72
CA GLY A 82 -9.59 4.86 2.24
C GLY A 82 -8.35 3.98 2.41
N ASN A 83 -8.24 2.98 1.55
CA ASN A 83 -7.19 1.95 1.61
C ASN A 83 -5.76 2.51 1.57
N HIS A 84 -5.55 3.67 0.92
CA HIS A 84 -4.21 4.27 0.89
C HIS A 84 -3.79 4.80 2.28
N GLY A 85 -4.69 5.54 2.96
CA GLY A 85 -4.43 6.02 4.31
C GLY A 85 -4.17 4.88 5.29
N ALA A 86 -5.01 3.83 5.26
CA ALA A 86 -4.82 2.64 6.10
C ALA A 86 -3.51 1.90 5.79
N ALA A 87 -3.14 1.79 4.52
CA ALA A 87 -1.90 1.14 4.11
C ALA A 87 -0.66 1.93 4.54
N LEU A 88 -0.68 3.26 4.41
CA LEU A 88 0.42 4.11 4.86
C LEU A 88 0.58 4.08 6.38
N ALA A 89 -0.54 4.15 7.12
CA ALA A 89 -0.54 4.02 8.57
C ALA A 89 0.06 2.68 9.03
N LEU A 90 -0.33 1.57 8.38
CA LEU A 90 0.22 0.26 8.69
C LEU A 90 1.72 0.16 8.36
N ALA A 91 2.16 0.70 7.23
CA ALA A 91 3.57 0.70 6.84
C ALA A 91 4.41 1.54 7.81
N ALA A 92 3.96 2.74 8.13
CA ALA A 92 4.60 3.63 9.10
C ALA A 92 4.72 2.98 10.49
N ARG A 93 3.62 2.39 11.00
CA ARG A 93 3.62 1.62 12.24
C ARG A 93 4.62 0.48 12.22
N THR A 94 4.70 -0.25 11.11
CA THR A 94 5.64 -1.39 10.97
C THR A 94 7.09 -0.92 11.02
N ARG A 95 7.37 0.28 10.50
CA ARG A 95 8.70 0.90 10.56
C ARG A 95 8.98 1.65 11.88
N GLY A 96 7.95 1.88 12.70
CA GLY A 96 8.07 2.61 13.98
C GLY A 96 8.18 4.12 13.81
N ILE A 97 7.55 4.69 12.77
CA ILE A 97 7.56 6.13 12.48
C ILE A 97 6.16 6.76 12.58
N PRO A 98 6.05 8.07 12.88
CA PRO A 98 4.77 8.78 12.91
C PRO A 98 4.04 8.74 11.56
N CYS A 99 2.69 8.72 11.61
CA CYS A 99 1.85 8.84 10.42
C CYS A 99 0.69 9.78 10.69
N HIS A 100 0.50 10.75 9.81
CA HIS A 100 -0.59 11.71 9.84
C HIS A 100 -1.44 11.55 8.58
N VAL A 101 -2.78 11.47 8.77
CA VAL A 101 -3.71 11.31 7.65
C VAL A 101 -4.77 12.40 7.72
N VAL A 102 -4.79 13.25 6.71
CA VAL A 102 -5.83 14.26 6.53
C VAL A 102 -7.03 13.58 5.87
N VAL A 103 -8.21 13.75 6.48
CA VAL A 103 -9.45 13.14 6.02
C VAL A 103 -10.51 14.23 5.78
N PRO A 104 -11.40 14.05 4.78
CA PRO A 104 -12.47 15.03 4.56
C PRO A 104 -13.53 14.92 5.66
N GLU A 105 -14.21 16.04 5.92
CA GLU A 105 -15.43 16.02 6.74
C GLU A 105 -16.46 15.05 6.15
N GLY A 106 -17.18 14.34 7.03
CA GLY A 106 -18.18 13.38 6.61
C GLY A 106 -17.62 12.04 6.08
N ALA A 107 -16.33 11.79 6.21
CA ALA A 107 -15.76 10.49 5.86
C ALA A 107 -16.40 9.36 6.68
N VAL A 108 -16.60 8.20 6.06
CA VAL A 108 -17.27 7.04 6.66
C VAL A 108 -16.52 6.58 7.92
N ALA A 109 -17.19 6.57 9.07
CA ALA A 109 -16.61 6.25 10.38
C ALA A 109 -15.83 4.92 10.38
N ALA A 110 -16.34 3.86 9.74
CA ALA A 110 -15.65 2.58 9.66
C ALA A 110 -14.31 2.66 8.92
N LYS A 111 -14.21 3.52 7.90
CA LYS A 111 -12.95 3.75 7.18
C LYS A 111 -11.95 4.53 8.05
N LEU A 112 -12.41 5.53 8.78
CA LEU A 112 -11.58 6.29 9.72
C LEU A 112 -11.06 5.40 10.84
N ALA A 113 -11.92 4.56 11.43
CA ALA A 113 -11.53 3.58 12.43
C ALA A 113 -10.46 2.61 11.89
N ASN A 114 -10.57 2.19 10.61
CA ASN A 114 -9.56 1.35 9.99
C ASN A 114 -8.18 2.04 9.87
N ILE A 115 -8.13 3.34 9.59
CA ILE A 115 -6.89 4.10 9.54
C ILE A 115 -6.33 4.27 10.96
N ALA A 116 -7.16 4.70 11.91
CA ALA A 116 -6.77 4.98 13.29
C ALA A 116 -6.24 3.74 14.01
N ARG A 117 -6.83 2.54 13.80
CA ARG A 117 -6.34 1.29 14.41
C ARG A 117 -4.91 0.93 14.03
N HIS A 118 -4.39 1.48 12.93
CA HIS A 118 -3.01 1.32 12.52
C HIS A 118 -2.06 2.37 13.12
N GLY A 119 -2.58 3.24 14.01
CA GLY A 119 -1.77 4.19 14.78
C GLY A 119 -1.53 5.54 14.11
N ALA A 120 -2.27 5.87 13.04
CA ALA A 120 -2.20 7.19 12.43
C ALA A 120 -2.98 8.24 13.25
N THR A 121 -2.45 9.45 13.30
CA THR A 121 -3.19 10.63 13.75
C THR A 121 -4.05 11.15 12.60
N LEU A 122 -5.35 11.31 12.86
CA LEU A 122 -6.31 11.86 11.88
C LEU A 122 -6.45 13.38 12.07
N TRP A 123 -6.58 14.08 10.96
CA TRP A 123 -6.77 15.53 10.89
C TRP A 123 -7.97 15.88 10.03
#